data_138d2ee6e95b0cbf709cdc053c0bce17
#
_entry.id   138d2ee6e95b0cbf709cdc053c0bce17
#
_cell.length_a   1.000
_cell.length_b   1.000
_cell.length_c   1.000
_cell.angle_alpha   90.00
_cell.angle_beta   90.00
_cell.angle_gamma   90.00
#
_symmetry.space_group_name_H-M   'P 1'
#
loop_
_entity.id
_entity.type
_entity.pdbx_description
1 polymer ?
#
loop_
_entity_poly.entity_id
_entity_poly.type
_entity_poly.pdbx_seq_one_letter_code
_entity_poly.pdbx_strand_id
1 'polypeptide(L)'
;MTTDTSVDKVNEEACVGIMIGVDNPNMQNGVLGYTAGARLANPDTEVLTGIVGSYGDPAKGKDTAKVMYDKGADIVMNFAGSSGLGLTNQAKESERLVIGGTSNVNATAPDVIAASALEQLSDRVYNDVKAVIDGTWESGIEMGVIANGGVDIAFEGTDVAVPEEIIEKIDHVRTLIKDGKLTLPSSVEEIDGWLEEAAGVLK
;
A
#
# COMPACT_ATOMS: atom_id res chain seq x y z
N MET A 1 -5.87 3.17 11.14
CA MET A 1 -7.24 2.72 10.78
C MET A 1 -7.53 1.37 11.38
N THR A 2 -6.66 0.39 11.25
CA THR A 2 -6.75 -0.82 12.09
C THR A 2 -6.79 -0.41 13.56
N THR A 3 -7.49 -1.12 14.42
CA THR A 3 -7.81 -0.77 15.81
C THR A 3 -8.80 0.40 16.01
N ASP A 4 -9.21 1.09 14.96
CA ASP A 4 -10.24 2.14 15.06
C ASP A 4 -11.62 1.53 14.80
N THR A 5 -12.25 1.03 15.83
CA THR A 5 -13.54 0.35 15.76
C THR A 5 -14.72 1.25 15.34
N SER A 6 -14.48 2.54 15.11
CA SER A 6 -15.46 3.42 14.43
C SER A 6 -15.51 3.17 12.92
N VAL A 7 -14.49 2.50 12.35
CA VAL A 7 -14.46 2.07 10.96
C VAL A 7 -15.03 0.65 10.86
N ASP A 8 -16.03 0.47 10.01
CA ASP A 8 -16.61 -0.85 9.78
C ASP A 8 -15.58 -1.86 9.27
N LYS A 9 -15.72 -3.13 9.66
CA LYS A 9 -14.89 -4.26 9.20
C LYS A 9 -13.46 -4.28 9.72
N VAL A 10 -13.07 -3.38 10.63
CA VAL A 10 -11.82 -3.49 11.40
C VAL A 10 -12.07 -4.20 12.74
N ASN A 11 -10.98 -4.64 13.38
CA ASN A 11 -11.01 -5.28 14.70
C ASN A 11 -10.15 -4.50 15.70
N GLU A 12 -9.97 -5.02 16.91
CA GLU A 12 -9.12 -4.39 17.94
C GLU A 12 -7.65 -4.84 17.85
N GLU A 13 -7.33 -5.75 16.92
CA GLU A 13 -5.98 -6.26 16.74
C GLU A 13 -5.15 -5.31 15.87
N ALA A 14 -3.95 -4.98 16.31
CA ALA A 14 -3.03 -4.19 15.52
C ALA A 14 -2.32 -5.11 14.49
N CYS A 15 -3.09 -5.63 13.52
CA CYS A 15 -2.61 -6.56 12.51
C CYS A 15 -3.11 -6.17 11.12
N VAL A 16 -2.18 -6.04 10.18
CA VAL A 16 -2.47 -5.75 8.77
C VAL A 16 -1.72 -6.73 7.87
N GLY A 17 -2.07 -6.77 6.59
CA GLY A 17 -1.41 -7.66 5.64
C GLY A 17 -0.99 -6.98 4.35
N ILE A 18 0.02 -7.54 3.70
CA ILE A 18 0.37 -7.26 2.31
C ILE A 18 0.48 -8.57 1.54
N MET A 19 -0.25 -8.67 0.44
CA MET A 19 -0.26 -9.83 -0.43
C MET A 19 0.55 -9.53 -1.69
N ILE A 20 1.66 -10.23 -1.89
CA ILE A 20 2.55 -10.09 -3.05
C ILE A 20 2.39 -11.25 -4.03
N GLY A 21 2.59 -10.97 -5.32
CA GLY A 21 2.46 -11.97 -6.39
C GLY A 21 3.57 -13.00 -6.34
N VAL A 22 4.80 -12.56 -6.36
CA VAL A 22 6.01 -13.41 -6.27
C VAL A 22 7.04 -12.75 -5.36
N ASP A 23 7.93 -13.55 -4.79
CA ASP A 23 9.03 -13.03 -3.99
C ASP A 23 10.18 -12.57 -4.90
N ASN A 24 10.40 -11.26 -4.94
CA ASN A 24 11.52 -10.64 -5.65
C ASN A 24 11.87 -9.28 -5.00
N PRO A 25 13.04 -8.68 -5.31
CA PRO A 25 13.48 -7.44 -4.68
C PRO A 25 12.50 -6.27 -4.79
N ASN A 26 11.79 -6.14 -5.92
CA ASN A 26 10.82 -5.07 -6.10
C ASN A 26 9.60 -5.23 -5.17
N MET A 27 9.10 -6.46 -5.04
CA MET A 27 8.01 -6.75 -4.11
C MET A 27 8.44 -6.58 -2.65
N GLN A 28 9.68 -6.94 -2.32
CA GLN A 28 10.23 -6.73 -0.97
C GLN A 28 10.36 -5.26 -0.61
N ASN A 29 10.66 -4.38 -1.58
CA ASN A 29 10.59 -2.92 -1.36
C ASN A 29 9.17 -2.46 -1.00
N GLY A 30 8.14 -3.04 -1.63
CA GLY A 30 6.74 -2.78 -1.28
C GLY A 30 6.40 -3.25 0.13
N VAL A 31 6.87 -4.46 0.51
CA VAL A 31 6.70 -5.00 1.88
C VAL A 31 7.39 -4.10 2.90
N LEU A 32 8.62 -3.65 2.63
CA LEU A 32 9.36 -2.74 3.48
C LEU A 32 8.61 -1.42 3.71
N GLY A 33 8.19 -0.76 2.62
CA GLY A 33 7.46 0.51 2.71
C GLY A 33 6.12 0.37 3.44
N TYR A 34 5.37 -0.71 3.17
CA TYR A 34 4.12 -0.99 3.87
C TYR A 34 4.34 -1.25 5.37
N THR A 35 5.36 -2.04 5.72
CA THR A 35 5.71 -2.32 7.12
C THR A 35 6.14 -1.06 7.86
N ALA A 36 7.00 -0.26 7.25
CA ALA A 36 7.45 1.01 7.83
C ALA A 36 6.27 1.96 8.08
N GLY A 37 5.37 2.12 7.09
CA GLY A 37 4.19 2.96 7.21
C GLY A 37 3.19 2.47 8.26
N ALA A 38 2.95 1.16 8.34
CA ALA A 38 2.07 0.57 9.35
C ALA A 38 2.60 0.80 10.77
N ARG A 39 3.90 0.57 10.99
CA ARG A 39 4.54 0.79 12.29
C ARG A 39 4.74 2.26 12.63
N LEU A 40 4.85 3.14 11.64
CA LEU A 40 4.85 4.59 11.87
C LEU A 40 3.51 5.06 12.46
N ALA A 41 2.41 4.49 11.99
CA ALA A 41 1.08 4.79 12.51
C ALA A 41 0.84 4.18 13.89
N ASN A 42 1.29 2.95 14.10
CA ASN A 42 1.25 2.23 15.38
C ASN A 42 2.42 1.26 15.47
N PRO A 43 3.44 1.50 16.33
CA PRO A 43 4.64 0.67 16.45
C PRO A 43 4.37 -0.81 16.77
N ASP A 44 3.24 -1.11 17.42
CA ASP A 44 2.86 -2.46 17.81
C ASP A 44 2.16 -3.23 16.67
N THR A 45 2.01 -2.63 15.48
CA THR A 45 1.33 -3.28 14.36
C THR A 45 2.13 -4.48 13.84
N GLU A 46 1.49 -5.65 13.85
CA GLU A 46 1.96 -6.83 13.14
C GLU A 46 1.65 -6.70 11.65
N VAL A 47 2.63 -7.00 10.79
CA VAL A 47 2.46 -6.98 9.35
C VAL A 47 2.67 -8.37 8.77
N LEU A 48 1.60 -8.98 8.28
CA LEU A 48 1.63 -10.29 7.63
C LEU A 48 1.98 -10.14 6.16
N THR A 49 2.92 -10.94 5.66
CA THR A 49 3.23 -11.03 4.23
C THR A 49 2.70 -12.34 3.66
N GLY A 50 1.79 -12.26 2.68
CA GLY A 50 1.26 -13.40 1.94
C GLY A 50 1.86 -13.47 0.53
N ILE A 51 2.43 -14.60 0.14
CA ILE A 51 3.01 -14.82 -1.19
C ILE A 51 2.12 -15.78 -1.99
N VAL A 52 1.53 -15.28 -3.07
CA VAL A 52 0.62 -16.08 -3.91
C VAL A 52 1.38 -17.06 -4.80
N GLY A 53 2.60 -16.70 -5.23
CA GLY A 53 3.37 -17.43 -6.24
C GLY A 53 2.91 -17.16 -7.68
N SER A 54 2.01 -16.18 -7.90
CA SER A 54 1.46 -15.81 -9.21
C SER A 54 0.88 -14.40 -9.19
N TYR A 55 0.92 -13.71 -10.32
CA TYR A 55 0.17 -12.45 -10.52
C TYR A 55 -1.21 -12.66 -11.15
N GLY A 56 -1.54 -13.89 -11.61
CA GLY A 56 -2.74 -14.19 -12.38
C GLY A 56 -3.54 -15.38 -11.84
N ASP A 57 -3.50 -15.66 -10.53
CA ASP A 57 -4.22 -16.78 -9.90
C ASP A 57 -5.15 -16.29 -8.77
N PRO A 58 -6.40 -15.87 -9.10
CA PRO A 58 -7.34 -15.41 -8.09
C PRO A 58 -7.72 -16.48 -7.05
N ALA A 59 -7.67 -17.77 -7.40
CA ALA A 59 -8.01 -18.83 -6.45
C ALA A 59 -6.97 -18.89 -5.33
N LYS A 60 -5.67 -18.92 -5.70
CA LYS A 60 -4.59 -18.83 -4.70
C LYS A 60 -4.56 -17.50 -3.96
N GLY A 61 -4.90 -16.39 -4.64
CA GLY A 61 -5.04 -15.09 -4.00
C GLY A 61 -6.10 -15.11 -2.90
N LYS A 62 -7.23 -15.76 -3.15
CA LYS A 62 -8.31 -15.94 -2.17
C LYS A 62 -7.84 -16.77 -0.97
N ASP A 63 -7.19 -17.91 -1.20
CA ASP A 63 -6.68 -18.77 -0.14
C ASP A 63 -5.62 -18.05 0.72
N THR A 64 -4.73 -17.31 0.08
CA THR A 64 -3.70 -16.50 0.76
C THR A 64 -4.35 -15.43 1.63
N ALA A 65 -5.31 -14.69 1.09
CA ALA A 65 -6.05 -13.66 1.82
C ALA A 65 -6.79 -14.24 3.04
N LYS A 66 -7.45 -15.40 2.85
CA LYS A 66 -8.15 -16.09 3.95
C LYS A 66 -7.21 -16.38 5.12
N VAL A 67 -6.02 -16.90 4.85
CA VAL A 67 -5.02 -17.19 5.90
C VAL A 67 -4.62 -15.92 6.64
N MET A 68 -4.51 -14.78 5.98
CA MET A 68 -4.14 -13.51 6.60
C MET A 68 -5.27 -12.95 7.46
N TYR A 69 -6.51 -12.99 6.98
CA TYR A 69 -7.68 -12.57 7.77
C TYR A 69 -7.94 -13.50 8.96
N ASP A 70 -7.76 -14.82 8.80
CA ASP A 70 -7.88 -15.80 9.90
C ASP A 70 -6.80 -15.58 10.99
N LYS A 71 -5.69 -14.93 10.66
CA LYS A 71 -4.61 -14.55 11.59
C LYS A 71 -4.78 -13.18 12.23
N GLY A 72 -5.91 -12.53 12.00
CA GLY A 72 -6.24 -11.26 12.63
C GLY A 72 -6.03 -10.02 11.77
N ALA A 73 -5.45 -10.13 10.57
CA ALA A 73 -5.40 -8.95 9.68
C ALA A 73 -6.82 -8.48 9.35
N ASP A 74 -7.08 -7.19 9.47
CA ASP A 74 -8.35 -6.60 9.09
C ASP A 74 -8.28 -5.82 7.77
N ILE A 75 -7.08 -5.40 7.37
CA ILE A 75 -6.80 -4.71 6.11
C ILE A 75 -5.63 -5.40 5.41
N VAL A 76 -5.84 -5.79 4.16
CA VAL A 76 -4.77 -6.40 3.34
C VAL A 76 -4.55 -5.59 2.06
N MET A 77 -3.30 -5.21 1.82
CA MET A 77 -2.89 -4.54 0.59
C MET A 77 -2.69 -5.55 -0.55
N ASN A 78 -3.23 -5.24 -1.73
CA ASN A 78 -2.98 -6.01 -2.95
C ASN A 78 -1.72 -5.53 -3.67
N PHE A 79 -0.70 -6.38 -3.69
CA PHE A 79 0.50 -6.20 -4.51
C PHE A 79 0.78 -7.46 -5.36
N ALA A 80 -0.31 -8.14 -5.75
CA ALA A 80 -0.30 -9.43 -6.46
C ALA A 80 -1.04 -9.40 -7.81
N GLY A 81 -1.20 -8.23 -8.41
CA GLY A 81 -1.86 -8.07 -9.71
C GLY A 81 -3.28 -8.65 -9.72
N SER A 82 -3.63 -9.40 -10.76
CA SER A 82 -4.98 -10.00 -10.92
C SER A 82 -5.31 -11.08 -9.87
N SER A 83 -4.32 -11.64 -9.16
CA SER A 83 -4.58 -12.50 -8.00
C SER A 83 -5.33 -11.75 -6.91
N GLY A 84 -5.23 -10.41 -6.87
CA GLY A 84 -5.97 -9.52 -5.98
C GLY A 84 -7.51 -9.55 -6.13
N LEU A 85 -8.02 -10.06 -7.25
CA LEU A 85 -9.46 -10.34 -7.36
C LEU A 85 -9.92 -11.37 -6.32
N GLY A 86 -9.07 -12.36 -6.03
CA GLY A 86 -9.31 -13.34 -4.97
C GLY A 86 -9.28 -12.70 -3.58
N LEU A 87 -8.32 -11.79 -3.33
CA LEU A 87 -8.28 -11.01 -2.09
C LEU A 87 -9.56 -10.20 -1.88
N THR A 88 -10.01 -9.46 -2.89
CA THR A 88 -11.24 -8.67 -2.82
C THR A 88 -12.47 -9.53 -2.54
N ASN A 89 -12.58 -10.70 -3.18
CA ASN A 89 -13.67 -11.64 -2.92
C ASN A 89 -13.60 -12.18 -1.49
N GLN A 90 -12.42 -12.54 -0.99
CA GLN A 90 -12.27 -13.02 0.38
C GLN A 90 -12.56 -11.92 1.41
N ALA A 91 -12.19 -10.67 1.14
CA ALA A 91 -12.49 -9.54 2.00
C ALA A 91 -14.01 -9.37 2.20
N LYS A 92 -14.80 -9.50 1.12
CA LYS A 92 -16.27 -9.49 1.19
C LYS A 92 -16.82 -10.61 2.06
N GLU A 93 -16.29 -11.83 1.91
CA GLU A 93 -16.75 -13.01 2.69
C GLU A 93 -16.35 -12.94 4.16
N SER A 94 -15.20 -12.33 4.46
CA SER A 94 -14.67 -12.20 5.82
C SER A 94 -15.09 -10.90 6.52
N GLU A 95 -15.84 -10.02 5.85
CA GLU A 95 -16.16 -8.67 6.32
C GLU A 95 -14.90 -7.91 6.74
N ARG A 96 -13.91 -7.83 5.83
CA ARG A 96 -12.61 -7.18 6.01
C ARG A 96 -12.34 -6.18 4.90
N LEU A 97 -11.24 -5.46 5.00
CA LEU A 97 -10.88 -4.38 4.09
C LEU A 97 -9.69 -4.73 3.19
N VAL A 98 -9.61 -4.01 2.08
CA VAL A 98 -8.53 -4.10 1.08
C VAL A 98 -7.97 -2.70 0.83
N ILE A 99 -6.65 -2.63 0.60
CA ILE A 99 -6.03 -1.53 -0.13
C ILE A 99 -5.71 -2.04 -1.53
N GLY A 100 -6.28 -1.40 -2.55
CA GLY A 100 -5.98 -1.68 -3.95
C GLY A 100 -4.55 -1.29 -4.31
N GLY A 101 -4.01 -1.85 -5.37
CA GLY A 101 -2.66 -1.54 -5.83
C GLY A 101 -2.60 -1.19 -7.31
N THR A 102 -1.55 -0.44 -7.69
CA THR A 102 -1.17 -0.04 -9.05
C THR A 102 -2.04 1.06 -9.65
N SER A 103 -3.35 0.97 -9.56
CA SER A 103 -4.31 1.97 -10.07
C SER A 103 -5.49 2.13 -9.13
N ASN A 104 -6.28 3.20 -9.30
CA ASN A 104 -7.50 3.36 -8.53
C ASN A 104 -8.54 2.30 -8.93
N VAL A 105 -8.75 1.33 -8.07
CA VAL A 105 -9.71 0.23 -8.23
C VAL A 105 -10.86 0.31 -7.21
N ASN A 106 -10.96 1.40 -6.42
CA ASN A 106 -11.93 1.56 -5.34
C ASN A 106 -13.37 1.27 -5.81
N ALA A 107 -13.77 1.85 -6.94
CA ALA A 107 -15.13 1.68 -7.49
C ALA A 107 -15.46 0.25 -7.94
N THR A 108 -14.49 -0.67 -8.01
CA THR A 108 -14.74 -2.08 -8.38
C THR A 108 -15.34 -2.89 -7.23
N ALA A 109 -15.08 -2.47 -5.99
CA ALA A 109 -15.65 -3.05 -4.77
C ALA A 109 -15.65 -1.99 -3.65
N PRO A 110 -16.48 -0.92 -3.79
CA PRO A 110 -16.41 0.24 -2.93
C PRO A 110 -16.73 -0.05 -1.46
N ASP A 111 -17.42 -1.14 -1.20
CA ASP A 111 -17.82 -1.62 0.13
C ASP A 111 -16.67 -2.26 0.93
N VAL A 112 -15.55 -2.61 0.28
CA VAL A 112 -14.41 -3.27 0.95
C VAL A 112 -13.05 -2.68 0.57
N ILE A 113 -12.92 -1.95 -0.55
CA ILE A 113 -11.64 -1.29 -0.92
C ILE A 113 -11.63 0.10 -0.31
N ALA A 114 -10.83 0.29 0.75
CA ALA A 114 -10.78 1.54 1.49
C ALA A 114 -9.96 2.64 0.79
N ALA A 115 -8.94 2.24 0.04
CA ALA A 115 -8.06 3.12 -0.73
C ALA A 115 -7.33 2.34 -1.81
N SER A 116 -6.68 3.02 -2.75
CA SER A 116 -5.78 2.40 -3.73
C SER A 116 -4.43 3.10 -3.74
N ALA A 117 -3.35 2.33 -3.61
CA ALA A 117 -2.00 2.80 -3.89
C ALA A 117 -1.80 2.91 -5.40
N LEU A 118 -1.32 4.05 -5.86
CA LEU A 118 -1.19 4.39 -7.28
C LEU A 118 0.26 4.31 -7.72
N GLU A 119 0.48 3.76 -8.92
CA GLU A 119 1.71 3.86 -9.69
C GLU A 119 1.39 4.61 -10.98
N GLN A 120 1.97 5.79 -11.19
CA GLN A 120 1.68 6.66 -12.33
C GLN A 120 2.47 6.21 -13.58
N LEU A 121 2.28 4.95 -13.99
CA LEU A 121 3.00 4.34 -15.12
C LEU A 121 2.65 4.99 -16.46
N SER A 122 1.41 5.44 -16.65
CA SER A 122 0.97 6.10 -17.89
C SER A 122 1.74 7.39 -18.14
N ASP A 123 1.94 8.21 -17.11
CA ASP A 123 2.64 9.48 -17.20
C ASP A 123 4.13 9.27 -17.50
N ARG A 124 4.71 8.22 -16.90
CA ARG A 124 6.10 7.83 -17.17
C ARG A 124 6.30 7.41 -18.62
N VAL A 125 5.45 6.49 -19.12
CA VAL A 125 5.51 6.06 -20.52
C VAL A 125 5.31 7.24 -21.48
N TYR A 126 4.37 8.14 -21.17
CA TYR A 126 4.16 9.35 -21.96
C TYR A 126 5.42 10.24 -21.99
N ASN A 127 6.02 10.49 -20.83
CA ASN A 127 7.21 11.33 -20.69
C ASN A 127 8.43 10.72 -21.41
N ASP A 128 8.64 9.40 -21.30
CA ASP A 128 9.71 8.70 -22.00
C ASP A 128 9.55 8.78 -23.53
N VAL A 129 8.34 8.52 -24.04
CA VAL A 129 8.04 8.65 -25.47
C VAL A 129 8.26 10.08 -25.94
N LYS A 130 7.81 11.07 -25.17
CA LYS A 130 8.03 12.48 -25.48
C LYS A 130 9.52 12.83 -25.49
N ALA A 131 10.29 12.38 -24.52
CA ALA A 131 11.74 12.61 -24.47
C ALA A 131 12.46 12.00 -25.68
N VAL A 132 12.06 10.81 -26.16
CA VAL A 132 12.57 10.21 -27.40
C VAL A 132 12.26 11.09 -28.60
N ILE A 133 11.03 11.61 -28.72
CA ILE A 133 10.63 12.49 -29.82
C ILE A 133 11.44 13.81 -29.80
N ASP A 134 11.63 14.37 -28.60
CA ASP A 134 12.35 15.63 -28.39
C ASP A 134 13.90 15.47 -28.48
N GLY A 135 14.39 14.23 -28.59
CA GLY A 135 15.82 13.92 -28.64
C GLY A 135 16.57 14.13 -27.31
N THR A 136 15.83 14.14 -26.18
CA THR A 136 16.35 14.37 -24.83
C THR A 136 16.36 13.10 -23.97
N TRP A 137 15.92 11.95 -24.52
CA TRP A 137 15.88 10.70 -23.77
C TRP A 137 17.28 10.18 -23.44
N GLU A 138 17.47 9.82 -22.19
CA GLU A 138 18.69 9.17 -21.68
C GLU A 138 18.34 7.81 -21.10
N SER A 139 19.23 6.83 -21.29
CA SER A 139 19.06 5.50 -20.69
C SER A 139 19.39 5.53 -19.20
N GLY A 140 18.61 4.82 -18.39
CA GLY A 140 18.86 4.77 -16.95
C GLY A 140 17.73 4.09 -16.19
N ILE A 141 17.83 4.11 -14.85
CA ILE A 141 16.78 3.71 -13.93
C ILE A 141 16.26 4.99 -13.29
N GLU A 142 14.99 5.27 -13.48
CA GLU A 142 14.30 6.34 -12.80
C GLU A 142 13.30 5.75 -11.79
N MET A 143 13.43 6.15 -10.53
CA MET A 143 12.50 5.71 -9.47
C MET A 143 11.27 6.58 -9.45
N GLY A 144 10.08 5.94 -9.51
CA GLY A 144 8.82 6.60 -9.21
C GLY A 144 8.71 6.80 -7.70
N VAL A 145 8.71 8.05 -7.27
CA VAL A 145 8.60 8.44 -5.85
C VAL A 145 7.50 9.47 -5.66
N ILE A 146 7.07 9.70 -4.41
CA ILE A 146 6.07 10.75 -4.11
C ILE A 146 6.52 12.13 -4.61
N ALA A 147 7.83 12.44 -4.50
CA ALA A 147 8.36 13.74 -4.87
C ALA A 147 8.23 14.07 -6.37
N ASN A 148 8.35 13.07 -7.25
CA ASN A 148 8.19 13.25 -8.70
C ASN A 148 6.79 12.84 -9.21
N GLY A 149 5.83 12.57 -8.31
CA GLY A 149 4.48 12.13 -8.66
C GLY A 149 4.39 10.70 -9.19
N GLY A 150 5.45 9.90 -9.07
CA GLY A 150 5.48 8.53 -9.58
C GLY A 150 4.60 7.54 -8.80
N VAL A 151 4.28 7.86 -7.53
CA VAL A 151 3.37 7.10 -6.68
C VAL A 151 2.47 8.03 -5.88
N ASP A 152 1.27 7.57 -5.54
CA ASP A 152 0.30 8.31 -4.72
C ASP A 152 -0.71 7.34 -4.08
N ILE A 153 -1.75 7.86 -3.42
CA ILE A 153 -2.88 7.12 -2.87
C ILE A 153 -4.19 7.79 -3.27
N ALA A 154 -5.20 7.00 -3.62
CA ALA A 154 -6.54 7.46 -3.97
C ALA A 154 -7.59 6.94 -2.99
N PHE A 155 -8.48 7.83 -2.56
CA PHE A 155 -9.69 7.52 -1.77
C PHE A 155 -10.97 7.69 -2.58
N GLU A 156 -10.92 8.31 -3.76
CA GLU A 156 -12.09 8.49 -4.61
C GLU A 156 -12.68 7.14 -5.03
N GLY A 157 -14.01 7.03 -4.95
CA GLY A 157 -14.76 5.84 -5.38
C GLY A 157 -14.86 4.73 -4.35
N THR A 158 -14.44 4.94 -3.09
CA THR A 158 -14.75 4.06 -1.96
C THR A 158 -16.02 4.50 -1.24
N ASP A 159 -16.76 3.52 -0.70
CA ASP A 159 -17.86 3.75 0.25
C ASP A 159 -17.40 3.49 1.71
N VAL A 160 -16.16 3.02 1.91
CA VAL A 160 -15.58 2.85 3.24
C VAL A 160 -15.34 4.23 3.86
N ALA A 161 -15.94 4.48 5.02
CA ALA A 161 -15.80 5.73 5.75
C ALA A 161 -14.39 5.85 6.39
N VAL A 162 -13.40 6.26 5.59
CA VAL A 162 -12.05 6.55 6.09
C VAL A 162 -12.10 7.86 6.87
N PRO A 163 -11.73 7.89 8.17
CA PRO A 163 -11.73 9.11 8.97
C PRO A 163 -10.86 10.21 8.36
N GLU A 164 -11.37 11.45 8.35
CA GLU A 164 -10.67 12.60 7.77
C GLU A 164 -9.30 12.85 8.43
N GLU A 165 -9.21 12.64 9.75
CA GLU A 165 -7.94 12.76 10.47
C GLU A 165 -6.85 11.79 9.97
N ILE A 166 -7.25 10.62 9.44
CA ILE A 166 -6.31 9.66 8.83
C ILE A 166 -5.81 10.19 7.50
N ILE A 167 -6.70 10.77 6.69
CA ILE A 167 -6.34 11.38 5.42
C ILE A 167 -5.39 12.56 5.65
N GLU A 168 -5.67 13.42 6.64
CA GLU A 168 -4.80 14.54 7.02
C GLU A 168 -3.40 14.06 7.48
N LYS A 169 -3.32 12.99 8.28
CA LYS A 169 -2.04 12.39 8.68
C LYS A 169 -1.24 11.87 7.49
N ILE A 170 -1.92 11.21 6.53
CA ILE A 170 -1.29 10.73 5.30
C ILE A 170 -0.75 11.89 4.48
N ASP A 171 -1.51 12.99 4.33
CA ASP A 171 -1.10 14.18 3.60
C ASP A 171 0.07 14.89 4.29
N HIS A 172 0.10 14.89 5.62
CA HIS A 172 1.23 15.41 6.37
C HIS A 172 2.51 14.60 6.10
N VAL A 173 2.45 13.26 6.23
CA VAL A 173 3.58 12.36 5.92
C VAL A 173 4.03 12.52 4.47
N ARG A 174 3.08 12.58 3.51
CA ARG A 174 3.37 12.86 2.10
C ARG A 174 4.16 14.14 1.91
N THR A 175 3.77 15.21 2.60
CA THR A 175 4.46 16.50 2.54
C THR A 175 5.87 16.41 3.10
N LEU A 176 6.06 15.74 4.24
CA LEU A 176 7.39 15.55 4.83
C LEU A 176 8.34 14.78 3.90
N ILE A 177 7.83 13.75 3.22
CA ILE A 177 8.62 12.99 2.25
C ILE A 177 8.97 13.85 1.03
N LYS A 178 8.01 14.62 0.48
CA LYS A 178 8.24 15.55 -0.64
C LYS A 178 9.28 16.61 -0.33
N ASP A 179 9.25 17.12 0.89
CA ASP A 179 10.18 18.16 1.36
C ASP A 179 11.57 17.58 1.74
N GLY A 180 11.77 16.27 1.66
CA GLY A 180 12.99 15.59 2.08
C GLY A 180 13.24 15.63 3.60
N LYS A 181 12.21 15.95 4.39
CA LYS A 181 12.28 15.99 5.86
C LYS A 181 12.12 14.61 6.49
N LEU A 182 11.44 13.70 5.78
CA LEU A 182 11.28 12.29 6.16
C LEU A 182 11.84 11.43 5.04
N THR A 183 12.93 10.73 5.30
CA THR A 183 13.47 9.68 4.41
C THR A 183 12.90 8.32 4.83
N LEU A 184 12.80 7.38 3.90
CA LEU A 184 12.30 6.03 4.19
C LEU A 184 13.46 5.11 4.59
N PRO A 185 13.21 4.07 5.42
CA PRO A 185 14.24 3.08 5.75
C PRO A 185 14.62 2.28 4.49
N SER A 186 15.86 1.80 4.43
CA SER A 186 16.36 1.03 3.29
C SER A 186 16.33 -0.49 3.52
N SER A 187 16.05 -0.92 4.75
CA SER A 187 15.87 -2.33 5.14
C SER A 187 14.91 -2.48 6.31
N VAL A 188 14.44 -3.71 6.54
CA VAL A 188 13.52 -4.02 7.66
C VAL A 188 14.23 -3.84 9.02
N GLU A 189 15.53 -4.13 9.08
CA GLU A 189 16.36 -3.99 10.29
C GLU A 189 16.52 -2.53 10.73
N GLU A 190 16.37 -1.59 9.80
CA GLU A 190 16.47 -0.15 10.08
C GLU A 190 15.16 0.45 10.60
N ILE A 191 14.01 -0.25 10.48
CA ILE A 191 12.71 0.31 10.79
C ILE A 191 12.64 0.84 12.23
N ASP A 192 13.11 0.09 13.22
CA ASP A 192 12.99 0.49 14.62
C ASP A 192 13.77 1.78 14.92
N GLY A 193 15.01 1.89 14.42
CA GLY A 193 15.80 3.13 14.54
C GLY A 193 15.21 4.28 13.76
N TRP A 194 14.66 4.01 12.55
CA TRP A 194 13.98 4.98 11.73
C TRP A 194 12.70 5.52 12.39
N LEU A 195 11.95 4.70 13.12
CA LEU A 195 10.75 5.14 13.85
C LEU A 195 11.10 6.18 14.94
N GLU A 196 12.24 6.03 15.62
CA GLU A 196 12.71 7.01 16.62
C GLU A 196 13.00 8.37 15.96
N GLU A 197 13.66 8.39 14.80
CA GLU A 197 13.94 9.59 14.01
C GLU A 197 12.65 10.23 13.47
N ALA A 198 11.77 9.42 12.88
CA ALA A 198 10.50 9.86 12.30
C ALA A 198 9.57 10.50 13.36
N ALA A 199 9.53 9.96 14.59
CA ALA A 199 8.76 10.52 15.70
C ALA A 199 9.20 11.96 16.07
N GLY A 200 10.43 12.33 15.78
CA GLY A 200 10.95 13.70 15.97
C GLY A 200 10.44 14.69 14.91
N VAL A 201 10.15 14.20 13.71
CA VAL A 201 9.75 15.00 12.54
C VAL A 201 8.22 15.14 12.46
N LEU A 202 7.47 14.18 13.00
CA LEU A 202 5.99 14.14 12.98
C LEU A 202 5.33 15.04 14.05
N LYS A 203 6.11 15.65 14.95
CA LYS A 203 5.64 16.60 15.98
C LYS A 203 5.48 18.00 15.42
#